data_413eeba94c82247a34c9b9f02a64ec2a
#
_entry.id   413eeba94c82247a34c9b9f02a64ec2a
#
_cell.length_a   1.000
_cell.length_b   1.000
_cell.length_c   1.000
_cell.angle_alpha   90.00
_cell.angle_beta   90.00
_cell.angle_gamma   90.00
#
_symmetry.space_group_name_H-M   'P 1'
#
loop_
_entity.id
_entity.type
_entity.pdbx_description
1 polymer ?
#
loop_
_entity_poly.entity_id
_entity_poly.type
_entity_poly.pdbx_seq_one_letter_code
_entity_poly.pdbx_strand_id
1 'polypeptide(L)'
;MEIHFVAEPIVNMTNNKLMAVEVLSRFYTANGLQLPTQHTILRLSSAMKINILQKQINAIIEKKIFFINNKLMCSINVDYDTCLFILKNKALQQAINDNHFIALEVSERFPYFHENGGIVINN
;
A
#
# COMPACT_ATOMS: atom_id res chain seq x y z
N MET A 1 18.40 3.79 -7.63
CA MET A 1 17.00 4.24 -7.56
C MET A 1 16.64 4.51 -6.11
N GLU A 2 16.09 5.66 -5.84
CA GLU A 2 15.58 6.01 -4.52
C GLU A 2 14.07 5.84 -4.46
N ILE A 3 13.57 5.42 -3.31
CA ILE A 3 12.14 5.23 -3.08
C ILE A 3 11.72 6.08 -1.91
N HIS A 4 10.68 6.89 -2.11
CA HIS A 4 10.08 7.72 -1.07
C HIS A 4 8.64 7.31 -0.88
N PHE A 5 8.20 7.25 0.36
CA PHE A 5 6.79 7.05 0.68
C PHE A 5 6.14 8.40 0.92
N VAL A 6 5.02 8.64 0.26
CA VAL A 6 4.26 9.87 0.39
C VAL A 6 2.84 9.54 0.85
N ALA A 7 2.26 10.42 1.63
CA ALA A 7 0.90 10.27 2.11
C ALA A 7 0.00 11.28 1.39
N GLU A 8 -1.00 10.79 0.69
CA GLU A 8 -2.00 11.63 0.05
C GLU A 8 -3.30 11.61 0.87
N PRO A 9 -3.87 12.79 1.17
CA PRO A 9 -5.07 12.85 1.98
C PRO A 9 -6.32 12.40 1.22
N ILE A 10 -7.21 11.73 1.94
CA ILE A 10 -8.55 11.42 1.48
C ILE A 10 -9.52 12.22 2.35
N VAL A 11 -10.25 13.12 1.72
CA VAL A 11 -11.12 14.07 2.41
C VAL A 11 -12.58 13.70 2.19
N ASN A 12 -13.38 13.77 3.26
CA ASN A 12 -14.83 13.63 3.15
C ASN A 12 -15.41 14.94 2.62
N MET A 13 -16.01 14.89 1.44
CA MET A 13 -16.55 16.07 0.77
C MET A 13 -17.80 16.64 1.45
N THR A 14 -18.46 15.86 2.29
CA THR A 14 -19.66 16.31 3.00
C THR A 14 -19.32 17.28 4.13
N ASN A 15 -18.22 17.04 4.85
CA ASN A 15 -17.84 17.83 6.02
C ASN A 15 -16.44 18.45 5.92
N ASN A 16 -15.74 18.25 4.79
CA ASN A 16 -14.37 18.73 4.53
C ASN A 16 -13.35 18.26 5.57
N LYS A 17 -13.59 17.12 6.21
CA LYS A 17 -12.66 16.55 7.19
C LYS A 17 -11.79 15.48 6.56
N LEU A 18 -10.55 15.39 7.03
CA LEU A 18 -9.63 14.33 6.64
C LEU A 18 -10.16 13.00 7.20
N MET A 19 -10.37 12.03 6.31
CA MET A 19 -10.87 10.69 6.66
C MET A 19 -9.75 9.67 6.80
N ALA A 20 -8.82 9.73 5.85
CA ALA A 20 -7.78 8.72 5.70
C ALA A 20 -6.62 9.33 4.93
N VAL A 21 -5.51 8.58 4.89
CA VAL A 21 -4.41 8.88 3.99
C VAL A 21 -4.10 7.63 3.17
N GLU A 22 -3.71 7.84 1.93
CA GLU A 22 -3.18 6.78 1.08
C GLU A 22 -1.66 6.91 1.05
N VAL A 23 -0.95 5.83 1.38
CA VAL A 23 0.50 5.83 1.35
C VAL A 23 0.96 5.22 0.03
N LEU A 24 1.72 6.00 -0.72
CA LEU A 24 2.14 5.67 -2.07
C LEU A 24 3.66 5.67 -2.14
N SER A 25 4.20 4.83 -3.02
CA SER A 25 5.63 4.83 -3.33
C SER A 25 5.91 5.76 -4.49
N ARG A 26 7.01 6.51 -4.38
CA ARG A 26 7.51 7.36 -5.45
C ARG A 26 8.95 6.98 -5.72
N PHE A 27 9.30 6.88 -6.99
CA PHE A 27 10.60 6.38 -7.43
C PHE A 27 11.39 7.50 -8.10
N TYR A 28 12.68 7.55 -7.78
CA TYR A 28 13.57 8.59 -8.29
C TYR A 28 14.87 7.97 -8.78
N THR A 29 15.45 8.58 -9.83
CA THR A 29 16.80 8.22 -10.28
C THR A 29 17.84 8.74 -9.28
N ALA A 30 19.10 8.30 -9.45
CA ALA A 30 20.19 8.75 -8.58
C ALA A 30 20.39 10.28 -8.61
N ASN A 31 20.05 10.94 -9.73
CA ASN A 31 20.15 12.40 -9.86
C ASN A 31 18.84 13.14 -9.60
N GLY A 32 17.87 12.47 -8.96
CA GLY A 32 16.69 13.13 -8.43
C GLY A 32 15.51 13.28 -9.38
N LEU A 33 15.55 12.67 -10.57
CA LEU A 33 14.43 12.70 -11.51
C LEU A 33 13.38 11.67 -11.09
N GLN A 34 12.12 12.10 -11.03
CA GLN A 34 11.02 11.19 -10.69
C GLN A 34 10.71 10.27 -11.87
N LEU A 35 10.58 8.98 -11.57
CA LEU A 35 10.19 7.96 -12.53
C LEU A 35 8.66 7.78 -12.52
N PRO A 36 8.04 7.40 -13.66
CA PRO A 36 6.61 7.09 -13.68
C PRO A 36 6.30 5.91 -12.76
N THR A 37 5.46 6.13 -11.75
CA THR A 37 5.24 5.18 -10.66
C THR A 37 4.72 3.83 -11.15
N GLN A 38 3.61 3.83 -11.91
CA GLN A 38 3.00 2.59 -12.36
C GLN A 38 3.92 1.80 -13.30
N HIS A 39 4.58 2.50 -14.21
CA HIS A 39 5.50 1.88 -15.14
C HIS A 39 6.70 1.25 -14.42
N THR A 40 7.20 1.92 -13.40
CA THR A 40 8.30 1.43 -12.58
C THR A 40 7.88 0.19 -11.79
N ILE A 41 6.72 0.21 -11.16
CA ILE A 41 6.20 -0.93 -10.38
C ILE A 41 6.07 -2.17 -11.26
N LEU A 42 5.60 -2.01 -12.50
CA LEU A 42 5.44 -3.13 -13.43
C LEU A 42 6.77 -3.82 -13.77
N ARG A 43 7.89 -3.12 -13.64
CA ARG A 43 9.22 -3.65 -13.94
C ARG A 43 9.95 -4.20 -12.74
N LEU A 44 9.41 -4.02 -11.53
CA LEU A 44 10.04 -4.53 -10.32
C LEU A 44 9.84 -6.04 -10.22
N SER A 45 10.87 -6.73 -9.72
CA SER A 45 10.74 -8.13 -9.36
C SER A 45 9.79 -8.29 -8.17
N SER A 46 9.24 -9.49 -8.01
CA SER A 46 8.41 -9.79 -6.84
C SER A 46 9.16 -9.57 -5.53
N ALA A 47 10.45 -9.94 -5.49
CA ALA A 47 11.28 -9.73 -4.30
C ALA A 47 11.41 -8.24 -3.95
N MET A 48 11.58 -7.37 -4.92
CA MET A 48 11.66 -5.93 -4.69
C MET A 48 10.33 -5.34 -4.22
N LYS A 49 9.22 -5.76 -4.83
CA LYS A 49 7.88 -5.34 -4.40
C LYS A 49 7.60 -5.71 -2.96
N ILE A 50 7.97 -6.91 -2.56
CA ILE A 50 7.81 -7.40 -1.19
C ILE A 50 8.68 -6.58 -0.22
N ASN A 51 9.91 -6.30 -0.60
CA ASN A 51 10.81 -5.46 0.21
C ASN A 51 10.23 -4.05 0.43
N ILE A 52 9.70 -3.46 -0.65
CA ILE A 52 9.05 -2.14 -0.58
C ILE A 52 7.83 -2.19 0.32
N LEU A 53 6.99 -3.21 0.20
CA LEU A 53 5.81 -3.38 1.05
C LEU A 53 6.19 -3.46 2.53
N GLN A 54 7.19 -4.24 2.86
CA GLN A 54 7.66 -4.37 4.26
C GLN A 54 8.16 -3.05 4.81
N LYS A 55 8.93 -2.30 4.03
CA LYS A 55 9.43 -0.98 4.41
C LYS A 55 8.28 0.01 4.59
N GLN A 56 7.31 -0.04 3.70
CA GLN A 56 6.13 0.82 3.76
C GLN A 56 5.31 0.57 5.02
N ILE A 57 5.05 -0.69 5.33
CA ILE A 57 4.30 -1.07 6.53
C ILE A 57 5.06 -0.66 7.79
N ASN A 58 6.37 -0.89 7.84
CA ASN A 58 7.19 -0.48 8.99
C ASN A 58 7.17 1.05 9.18
N ALA A 59 7.27 1.81 8.11
CA ALA A 59 7.21 3.27 8.17
C ALA A 59 5.85 3.74 8.71
N ILE A 60 4.77 3.09 8.30
CA ILE A 60 3.41 3.41 8.76
C ILE A 60 3.26 3.08 10.24
N ILE A 61 3.74 1.93 10.68
CA ILE A 61 3.65 1.51 12.08
C ILE A 61 4.44 2.45 12.99
N GLU A 62 5.58 2.97 12.53
CA GLU A 62 6.33 4.00 13.27
C GLU A 62 5.51 5.25 13.53
N LYS A 63 4.50 5.52 12.71
CA LYS A 63 3.61 6.68 12.83
C LYS A 63 2.25 6.33 13.45
N LYS A 64 2.11 5.17 14.07
CA LYS A 64 0.82 4.68 14.56
C LYS A 64 0.13 5.65 15.53
N ILE A 65 0.89 6.32 16.38
CA ILE A 65 0.33 7.27 17.35
C ILE A 65 -0.38 8.41 16.64
N PHE A 66 0.21 8.93 15.56
CA PHE A 66 -0.43 9.96 14.73
C PHE A 66 -1.77 9.47 14.17
N PHE A 67 -1.82 8.27 13.59
CA PHE A 67 -3.04 7.71 13.02
C PHE A 67 -4.11 7.47 14.07
N ILE A 68 -3.74 6.88 15.20
CA ILE A 68 -4.66 6.58 16.28
C ILE A 68 -5.22 7.85 16.90
N ASN A 69 -4.37 8.82 17.21
CA ASN A 69 -4.78 10.07 17.85
C ASN A 69 -5.67 10.91 16.96
N ASN A 70 -5.48 10.85 15.65
CA ASN A 70 -6.29 11.60 14.69
C ASN A 70 -7.44 10.78 14.12
N LYS A 71 -7.61 9.53 14.55
CA LYS A 71 -8.66 8.61 14.07
C LYS A 71 -8.64 8.47 12.55
N LEU A 72 -7.45 8.33 11.99
CA LEU A 72 -7.25 8.20 10.55
C LEU A 72 -6.93 6.77 10.15
N MET A 73 -7.54 6.34 9.07
CA MET A 73 -7.13 5.11 8.39
C MET A 73 -5.97 5.41 7.46
N CYS A 74 -5.16 4.39 7.22
CA CYS A 74 -4.04 4.45 6.29
C CYS A 74 -4.21 3.34 5.26
N SER A 75 -4.33 3.68 3.99
CA SER A 75 -4.48 2.67 2.96
C SER A 75 -3.17 2.44 2.20
N ILE A 76 -2.95 1.19 1.84
CA ILE A 76 -1.79 0.74 1.07
C ILE A 76 -2.29 -0.05 -0.12
N ASN A 77 -1.74 0.21 -1.30
CA ASN A 77 -2.07 -0.55 -2.50
C ASN A 77 -1.27 -1.85 -2.52
N VAL A 78 -1.94 -2.96 -2.77
CA VAL A 78 -1.31 -4.27 -2.94
C VAL A 78 -1.69 -4.85 -4.29
N ASP A 79 -0.72 -5.49 -4.94
CA ASP A 79 -0.95 -6.25 -6.16
C ASP A 79 -0.99 -7.75 -5.84
N TYR A 80 -1.05 -8.57 -6.90
CA TYR A 80 -1.13 -10.01 -6.74
C TYR A 80 0.07 -10.59 -5.97
N ASP A 81 1.28 -10.19 -6.34
CA ASP A 81 2.49 -10.72 -5.71
C ASP A 81 2.57 -10.38 -4.23
N THR A 82 2.31 -9.14 -3.89
CA THR A 82 2.37 -8.66 -2.49
C THR A 82 1.22 -9.24 -1.67
N CYS A 83 0.04 -9.40 -2.28
CA CYS A 83 -1.09 -10.03 -1.62
C CYS A 83 -0.78 -11.49 -1.27
N LEU A 84 -0.22 -12.27 -2.21
CA LEU A 84 0.19 -13.64 -1.94
C LEU A 84 1.24 -13.72 -0.84
N PHE A 85 2.18 -12.78 -0.83
CA PHE A 85 3.19 -12.76 0.22
C PHE A 85 2.57 -12.55 1.59
N ILE A 86 1.64 -11.60 1.70
CA ILE A 86 0.93 -11.34 2.96
C ILE A 86 0.20 -12.60 3.44
N LEU A 87 -0.50 -13.27 2.54
CA LEU A 87 -1.27 -14.48 2.86
C LEU A 87 -0.38 -15.64 3.34
N LYS A 88 0.89 -15.64 2.99
CA LYS A 88 1.85 -16.68 3.37
C LYS A 88 2.75 -16.27 4.54
N ASN A 89 2.65 -15.04 5.02
CA ASN A 89 3.55 -14.52 6.05
C ASN A 89 2.76 -14.18 7.32
N LYS A 90 2.81 -15.08 8.29
CA LYS A 90 2.06 -14.92 9.54
C LYS A 90 2.51 -13.71 10.35
N ALA A 91 3.80 -13.43 10.38
CA ALA A 91 4.33 -12.28 11.13
C ALA A 91 3.81 -10.96 10.54
N LEU A 92 3.75 -10.85 9.22
CA LEU A 92 3.22 -9.67 8.55
C LEU A 92 1.71 -9.53 8.74
N GLN A 93 0.97 -10.64 8.65
CA GLN A 93 -0.46 -10.65 8.96
C GLN A 93 -0.73 -10.17 10.38
N GLN A 94 0.05 -10.62 11.35
CA GLN A 94 -0.08 -10.22 12.74
C GLN A 94 0.19 -8.72 12.89
N ALA A 95 1.23 -8.21 12.26
CA ALA A 95 1.56 -6.79 12.31
C ALA A 95 0.42 -5.92 11.75
N ILE A 96 -0.19 -6.36 10.64
CA ILE A 96 -1.33 -5.66 10.04
C ILE A 96 -2.56 -5.76 10.96
N ASN A 97 -2.84 -6.94 11.49
CA ASN A 97 -3.98 -7.16 12.37
C ASN A 97 -3.86 -6.39 13.69
N ASP A 98 -2.66 -6.25 14.21
CA ASP A 98 -2.42 -5.47 15.44
C ASP A 98 -2.57 -3.97 15.23
N ASN A 99 -2.58 -3.53 13.98
CA ASN A 99 -2.65 -2.11 13.62
C ASN A 99 -3.88 -1.86 12.74
N HIS A 100 -5.05 -1.84 13.37
CA HIS A 100 -6.36 -1.77 12.70
C HIS A 100 -6.56 -0.54 11.81
N PHE A 101 -5.74 0.48 11.94
CA PHE A 101 -5.83 1.65 11.08
C PHE A 101 -5.27 1.40 9.68
N ILE A 102 -4.59 0.27 9.46
CA ILE A 102 -4.04 -0.08 8.14
C ILE A 102 -5.11 -0.80 7.33
N ALA A 103 -5.40 -0.29 6.13
CA ALA A 103 -6.30 -0.90 5.17
C ALA A 103 -5.52 -1.27 3.91
N LEU A 104 -5.81 -2.43 3.35
CA LEU A 104 -5.19 -2.87 2.10
C LEU A 104 -6.17 -2.68 0.95
N GLU A 105 -5.74 -2.01 -0.11
CA GLU A 105 -6.50 -1.84 -1.33
C GLU A 105 -5.94 -2.76 -2.41
N VAL A 106 -6.81 -3.61 -2.97
CA VAL A 106 -6.42 -4.52 -4.03
C VAL A 106 -6.37 -3.77 -5.36
N SER A 107 -5.23 -3.88 -6.05
CA SER A 107 -5.03 -3.25 -7.34
C SER A 107 -5.97 -3.82 -8.40
N GLU A 108 -6.46 -2.96 -9.32
CA GLU A 108 -7.25 -3.36 -10.47
C GLU A 108 -6.49 -4.32 -11.40
N ARG A 109 -5.18 -4.42 -11.25
CA ARG A 109 -4.34 -5.34 -12.02
C ARG A 109 -4.20 -6.72 -11.39
N PHE A 110 -4.98 -7.00 -10.37
CA PHE A 110 -5.03 -8.32 -9.77
C PHE A 110 -5.52 -9.32 -10.84
N PRO A 111 -4.82 -10.46 -11.06
CA PRO A 111 -5.08 -11.32 -12.24
C PRO A 111 -6.50 -11.84 -12.37
N TYR A 112 -7.22 -11.98 -11.28
CA TYR A 112 -8.58 -12.53 -11.28
C TYR A 112 -9.67 -11.48 -11.29
N PHE A 113 -9.28 -10.22 -11.39
CA PHE A 113 -10.21 -9.09 -11.22
C PHE A 113 -11.21 -8.98 -12.37
N HIS A 114 -10.80 -9.29 -13.59
CA HIS A 114 -11.59 -8.99 -14.79
C HIS A 114 -12.45 -10.14 -15.32
N GLU A 115 -12.23 -11.36 -14.85
CA GLU A 115 -12.90 -12.53 -15.42
C GLU A 115 -14.42 -12.53 -15.19
N ASN A 116 -14.88 -12.00 -14.08
CA ASN A 116 -16.29 -11.95 -13.72
C ASN A 116 -16.78 -10.56 -13.32
N GLY A 117 -16.09 -9.52 -13.79
CA GLY A 117 -16.44 -8.15 -13.44
C GLY A 117 -16.23 -7.80 -11.96
N GLY A 118 -15.46 -8.57 -11.25
CA GLY A 118 -15.17 -8.37 -9.85
C GLY A 118 -14.05 -9.27 -9.36
N ILE A 119 -13.78 -9.23 -8.06
CA ILE A 119 -12.74 -10.06 -7.47
C ILE A 119 -13.23 -11.51 -7.45
N VAL A 120 -12.51 -12.36 -8.15
CA VAL A 120 -12.72 -13.81 -8.04
C VAL A 120 -11.77 -14.30 -6.95
N ILE A 121 -12.33 -14.71 -5.85
CA ILE A 121 -11.56 -15.35 -4.78
C ILE A 121 -11.50 -16.82 -5.11
N ASN A 122 -10.42 -17.24 -5.72
CA ASN A 122 -10.14 -18.65 -5.94
C ASN A 122 -9.41 -19.19 -4.72
N ASN A 123 -10.10 -20.01 -4.01
CA ASN A 123 -9.50 -20.72 -2.88
C ASN A 123 -8.66 -21.89 -3.38
#